data_e70716c7947656248dd5b4017ee43606
#
_entry.id   e70716c7947656248dd5b4017ee43606
#
_cell.length_a   1.000
_cell.length_b   1.000
_cell.length_c   1.000
_cell.angle_alpha   90.00
_cell.angle_beta   90.00
_cell.angle_gamma   90.00
#
_symmetry.space_group_name_H-M   'P 1'
#
loop_
_entity.id
_entity.type
_entity.pdbx_description
1 polymer ?
#
loop_
_entity_poly.entity_id
_entity_poly.type
_entity_poly.pdbx_seq_one_letter_code
_entity_poly.pdbx_strand_id
1 'polypeptide(L)'
;MRRSTILILLFLITFSAQAQFNWWNQTHNWDGATPWTHYMTYSHAFLGPNALPIPTLAGTHSNYASSSAQISLRGDDQFVNWHNEVQLVSGKTLFNVVHQSVEAFRTTTDVRDLRASRGESGQGIQAGDVIVNISHRLYENTDDGTKEVYFTTHLKTAAGPLNNARFTDAPGYAFFFTGRWNPKYTRFWISTNAGFQVYQTHWVDYPQNDGFLGNVLITQRMDHGIGLHAELKTFTGYFRDGDWPRILNLSIDRNFGGKSRSVLQWTKGLNDYPFSFLSVTHMIFLDQPVKSPK
;
A
#
# COMPACT_ATOMS: atom_id res chain seq x y z
N MET A 1 -35.89 -20.04 -32.75
CA MET A 1 -34.68 -19.23 -33.07
C MET A 1 -33.91 -18.70 -31.84
N ARG A 2 -34.53 -18.29 -30.71
CA ARG A 2 -33.80 -17.67 -29.58
C ARG A 2 -32.83 -18.59 -28.80
N ARG A 3 -33.08 -19.89 -28.66
CA ARG A 3 -32.22 -20.82 -27.90
C ARG A 3 -30.90 -21.16 -28.60
N SER A 4 -30.92 -21.31 -29.92
CA SER A 4 -29.73 -21.61 -30.72
C SER A 4 -28.73 -20.44 -30.76
N THR A 5 -29.23 -19.20 -30.76
CA THR A 5 -28.38 -17.99 -30.76
C THR A 5 -27.63 -17.83 -29.44
N ILE A 6 -28.25 -18.16 -28.28
CA ILE A 6 -27.62 -18.10 -26.98
C ILE A 6 -26.52 -19.17 -26.85
N LEU A 7 -26.74 -20.38 -27.36
CA LEU A 7 -25.73 -21.44 -27.36
C LEU A 7 -24.51 -21.08 -28.22
N ILE A 8 -24.71 -20.46 -29.38
CA ILE A 8 -23.62 -19.98 -30.24
C ILE A 8 -22.82 -18.86 -29.55
N LEU A 9 -23.50 -17.92 -28.87
CA LEU A 9 -22.82 -16.86 -28.12
C LEU A 9 -22.00 -17.43 -26.94
N LEU A 10 -22.56 -18.38 -26.19
CA LEU A 10 -21.83 -19.07 -25.11
C LEU A 10 -20.63 -19.85 -25.65
N PHE A 11 -20.75 -20.51 -26.80
CA PHE A 11 -19.66 -21.24 -27.43
C PHE A 11 -18.55 -20.31 -27.94
N LEU A 12 -18.91 -19.14 -28.50
CA LEU A 12 -17.93 -18.13 -28.92
C LEU A 12 -17.17 -17.49 -27.73
N ILE A 13 -17.84 -17.31 -26.58
CA ILE A 13 -17.20 -16.80 -25.35
C ILE A 13 -16.17 -17.80 -24.80
N THR A 14 -16.46 -19.10 -24.86
CA THR A 14 -15.52 -20.13 -24.37
C THR A 14 -14.28 -20.28 -25.26
N PHE A 15 -14.40 -20.09 -26.59
CA PHE A 15 -13.25 -20.08 -27.48
C PHE A 15 -12.34 -18.88 -27.29
N SER A 16 -12.89 -17.70 -26.99
CA SER A 16 -12.09 -16.50 -26.71
C SER A 16 -11.25 -16.66 -25.44
N ALA A 17 -11.75 -17.36 -24.43
CA ALA A 17 -11.04 -17.57 -23.17
C ALA A 17 -9.83 -18.50 -23.30
N GLN A 18 -9.86 -19.49 -24.18
CA GLN A 18 -8.73 -20.41 -24.41
C GLN A 18 -7.60 -19.80 -25.24
N ALA A 19 -7.94 -18.96 -26.22
CA ALA A 19 -6.94 -18.27 -27.07
C ALA A 19 -6.12 -17.23 -26.29
N GLN A 20 -6.68 -16.67 -25.21
CA GLN A 20 -6.07 -15.58 -24.45
C GLN A 20 -4.78 -15.96 -23.71
N PHE A 21 -4.55 -17.24 -23.46
CA PHE A 21 -3.40 -17.71 -22.68
C PHE A 21 -2.38 -18.55 -23.46
N ASN A 22 -2.58 -18.77 -24.78
CA ASN A 22 -1.65 -19.56 -25.57
C ASN A 22 -0.23 -19.01 -25.57
N TRP A 23 -0.06 -17.69 -25.70
CA TRP A 23 1.25 -17.05 -25.65
C TRP A 23 1.89 -17.25 -24.27
N TRP A 24 1.13 -17.13 -23.19
CA TRP A 24 1.61 -17.29 -21.82
C TRP A 24 2.07 -18.73 -21.57
N ASN A 25 1.28 -19.72 -21.98
CA ASN A 25 1.59 -21.13 -21.86
C ASN A 25 2.90 -21.50 -22.58
N GLN A 26 3.11 -20.93 -23.77
CA GLN A 26 4.34 -21.13 -24.54
C GLN A 26 5.54 -20.40 -23.89
N THR A 27 5.37 -19.16 -23.44
CA THR A 27 6.44 -18.36 -22.84
C THR A 27 6.96 -18.97 -21.55
N HIS A 28 6.07 -19.56 -20.74
CA HIS A 28 6.40 -20.12 -19.44
C HIS A 28 6.50 -21.66 -19.43
N ASN A 29 6.40 -22.32 -20.59
CA ASN A 29 6.43 -23.79 -20.72
C ASN A 29 5.45 -24.48 -19.77
N TRP A 30 4.21 -23.99 -19.73
CA TRP A 30 3.21 -24.51 -18.81
C TRP A 30 2.89 -25.98 -19.08
N ASP A 31 2.87 -26.78 -18.02
CA ASP A 31 2.66 -28.23 -18.07
C ASP A 31 1.18 -28.66 -18.22
N GLY A 32 0.26 -27.67 -18.22
CA GLY A 32 -1.18 -27.91 -18.32
C GLY A 32 -1.88 -28.26 -17.00
N ALA A 33 -1.15 -28.41 -15.89
CA ALA A 33 -1.67 -28.84 -14.60
C ALA A 33 -1.27 -27.92 -13.44
N THR A 34 -0.02 -27.49 -13.36
CA THR A 34 0.50 -26.64 -12.28
C THR A 34 -0.22 -25.28 -12.28
N PRO A 35 -0.74 -24.83 -11.12
CA PRO A 35 -1.33 -23.49 -11.00
C PRO A 35 -0.37 -22.43 -11.52
N TRP A 36 -0.87 -21.53 -12.37
CA TRP A 36 -0.03 -20.53 -13.04
C TRP A 36 0.70 -19.60 -12.07
N THR A 37 0.16 -19.39 -10.88
CA THR A 37 0.77 -18.60 -9.81
C THR A 37 2.11 -19.14 -9.33
N HIS A 38 2.38 -20.44 -9.50
CA HIS A 38 3.67 -21.06 -9.18
C HIS A 38 4.80 -20.68 -10.15
N TYR A 39 4.45 -20.13 -11.31
CA TYR A 39 5.43 -19.59 -12.27
C TYR A 39 5.84 -18.15 -11.94
N MET A 40 5.19 -17.52 -10.98
CA MET A 40 5.55 -16.16 -10.53
C MET A 40 6.86 -16.23 -9.74
N THR A 41 7.91 -15.66 -10.29
CA THR A 41 9.24 -15.62 -9.67
C THR A 41 9.42 -14.44 -8.73
N TYR A 42 8.52 -13.47 -8.82
CA TYR A 42 8.51 -12.32 -7.91
C TYR A 42 7.71 -12.61 -6.66
N SER A 43 8.20 -12.08 -5.54
CA SER A 43 7.39 -11.97 -4.34
C SER A 43 6.04 -11.34 -4.65
N HIS A 44 4.96 -11.97 -4.24
CA HIS A 44 3.61 -11.40 -4.36
C HIS A 44 3.52 -10.01 -3.74
N ALA A 45 4.37 -9.72 -2.73
CA ALA A 45 4.50 -8.40 -2.12
C ALA A 45 4.92 -7.32 -3.11
N PHE A 46 5.67 -7.70 -4.16
CA PHE A 46 6.35 -6.74 -5.02
C PHE A 46 5.93 -6.84 -6.48
N LEU A 47 4.78 -7.43 -6.75
CA LEU A 47 4.18 -7.43 -8.08
C LEU A 47 3.92 -5.99 -8.55
N GLY A 48 3.40 -5.17 -7.66
CA GLY A 48 3.22 -3.73 -7.85
C GLY A 48 3.58 -2.96 -6.58
N PRO A 49 3.64 -1.63 -6.62
CA PRO A 49 4.01 -0.82 -5.46
C PRO A 49 3.01 -0.92 -4.30
N ASN A 50 1.80 -1.37 -4.59
CA ASN A 50 0.68 -1.47 -3.64
C ASN A 50 0.24 -2.91 -3.39
N ALA A 51 0.96 -3.91 -3.89
CA ALA A 51 0.58 -5.32 -3.77
C ALA A 51 0.52 -5.77 -2.32
N LEU A 52 1.50 -5.37 -1.50
CA LEU A 52 1.49 -5.54 -0.05
C LEU A 52 1.96 -4.24 0.60
N PRO A 53 1.06 -3.29 0.88
CA PRO A 53 1.45 -2.03 1.50
C PRO A 53 1.93 -2.26 2.93
N ILE A 54 3.11 -1.75 3.25
CA ILE A 54 3.62 -1.75 4.63
C ILE A 54 2.77 -0.76 5.43
N PRO A 55 2.17 -1.20 6.56
CA PRO A 55 1.33 -0.34 7.37
C PRO A 55 2.04 0.95 7.77
N THR A 56 1.32 2.06 7.68
CA THR A 56 1.82 3.36 8.12
C THR A 56 1.56 3.55 9.62
N LEU A 57 2.27 4.51 10.19
CA LEU A 57 2.02 4.96 11.57
C LEU A 57 0.57 5.43 11.75
N ALA A 58 0.00 5.23 12.93
CA ALA A 58 -1.30 5.79 13.27
C ALA A 58 -1.32 7.29 12.94
N GLY A 59 -2.36 7.74 12.28
CA GLY A 59 -2.50 9.11 11.83
C GLY A 59 -2.59 10.14 12.96
N THR A 60 -2.75 11.39 12.63
CA THR A 60 -3.10 12.45 13.59
C THR A 60 -4.50 12.22 14.13
N HIS A 61 -4.75 12.61 15.38
CA HIS A 61 -6.07 12.49 16.02
C HIS A 61 -7.03 13.56 15.48
N SER A 62 -7.42 13.44 14.21
CA SER A 62 -8.28 14.37 13.47
C SER A 62 -9.10 13.63 12.43
N ASN A 63 -10.33 14.09 12.20
CA ASN A 63 -11.13 13.63 11.07
C ASN A 63 -10.62 14.28 9.79
N TYR A 64 -10.38 13.50 8.75
CA TYR A 64 -9.93 14.02 7.46
C TYR A 64 -10.35 13.14 6.29
N ALA A 65 -10.36 13.73 5.11
CA ALA A 65 -10.34 13.02 3.84
C ALA A 65 -9.11 13.46 3.06
N SER A 66 -8.46 12.53 2.36
CA SER A 66 -7.32 12.83 1.51
C SER A 66 -7.39 12.14 0.17
N SER A 67 -6.70 12.71 -0.80
CA SER A 67 -6.53 12.16 -2.13
C SER A 67 -5.07 12.28 -2.52
N SER A 68 -4.51 11.22 -3.09
CA SER A 68 -3.09 11.11 -3.44
C SER A 68 -2.91 10.58 -4.85
N ALA A 69 -2.04 11.24 -5.61
CA ALA A 69 -1.54 10.75 -6.88
C ALA A 69 -0.08 10.33 -6.74
N GLN A 70 0.29 9.20 -7.35
CA GLN A 70 1.66 8.68 -7.37
C GLN A 70 2.10 8.45 -8.81
N ILE A 71 3.37 8.72 -9.11
CA ILE A 71 3.95 8.48 -10.42
C ILE A 71 5.30 7.76 -10.29
N SER A 72 5.46 6.68 -11.06
CA SER A 72 6.70 5.90 -11.09
C SER A 72 7.86 6.70 -11.67
N LEU A 73 9.04 6.48 -11.10
CA LEU A 73 10.33 6.98 -11.62
C LEU A 73 11.14 5.89 -12.33
N ARG A 74 10.56 4.70 -12.56
CA ARG A 74 11.20 3.59 -13.28
C ARG A 74 10.76 3.59 -14.74
N GLY A 75 11.71 3.33 -15.65
CA GLY A 75 11.42 3.27 -17.08
C GLY A 75 10.81 1.94 -17.53
N ASP A 76 11.13 0.85 -16.84
CA ASP A 76 10.71 -0.52 -17.14
C ASP A 76 9.37 -0.91 -16.49
N ASP A 77 8.95 -0.16 -15.46
CA ASP A 77 7.70 -0.34 -14.74
C ASP A 77 7.09 1.02 -14.39
N GLN A 78 6.35 1.57 -15.33
CA GLN A 78 5.69 2.87 -15.20
C GLN A 78 4.29 2.69 -14.64
N PHE A 79 3.89 3.58 -13.74
CA PHE A 79 2.53 3.64 -13.23
C PHE A 79 2.13 5.05 -12.80
N VAL A 80 0.83 5.27 -12.82
CA VAL A 80 0.16 6.38 -12.14
C VAL A 80 -0.93 5.78 -11.25
N ASN A 81 -0.84 6.02 -9.95
CA ASN A 81 -1.79 5.54 -8.97
C ASN A 81 -2.61 6.68 -8.41
N TRP A 82 -3.86 6.39 -8.08
CA TRP A 82 -4.75 7.30 -7.37
C TRP A 82 -5.31 6.61 -6.14
N HIS A 83 -5.08 7.21 -4.97
CA HIS A 83 -5.54 6.72 -3.69
C HIS A 83 -6.48 7.74 -3.05
N ASN A 84 -7.51 7.25 -2.39
CA ASN A 84 -8.38 8.04 -1.55
C ASN A 84 -8.38 7.47 -0.14
N GLU A 85 -8.41 8.34 0.85
CA GLU A 85 -8.35 7.95 2.25
C GLU A 85 -9.33 8.80 3.07
N VAL A 86 -9.99 8.16 4.02
CA VAL A 86 -10.85 8.81 5.01
C VAL A 86 -10.47 8.31 6.39
N GLN A 87 -10.28 9.23 7.32
CA GLN A 87 -10.09 8.92 8.73
C GLN A 87 -11.17 9.57 9.58
N LEU A 88 -11.75 8.79 10.46
CA LEU A 88 -12.72 9.23 11.46
C LEU A 88 -12.19 8.91 12.86
N VAL A 89 -12.45 9.83 13.78
CA VAL A 89 -12.04 9.73 15.19
C VAL A 89 -13.28 9.55 16.05
N SER A 90 -13.28 8.54 16.89
CA SER A 90 -14.31 8.32 17.93
C SER A 90 -13.64 8.03 19.26
N GLY A 91 -13.67 9.02 20.16
CA GLY A 91 -13.00 8.95 21.44
C GLY A 91 -11.50 8.72 21.29
N LYS A 92 -11.01 7.58 21.76
CA LYS A 92 -9.59 7.17 21.65
C LYS A 92 -9.28 6.35 20.39
N THR A 93 -10.26 6.10 19.52
CA THR A 93 -10.13 5.20 18.38
C THR A 93 -10.12 5.97 17.07
N LEU A 94 -9.19 5.63 16.20
CA LEU A 94 -9.08 6.12 14.82
C LEU A 94 -9.55 5.00 13.89
N PHE A 95 -10.49 5.31 13.02
CA PHE A 95 -10.93 4.44 11.92
C PHE A 95 -10.44 5.03 10.62
N ASN A 96 -9.60 4.33 9.90
CA ASN A 96 -9.01 4.80 8.67
C ASN A 96 -9.29 3.78 7.56
N VAL A 97 -9.74 4.28 6.42
CA VAL A 97 -10.00 3.48 5.22
C VAL A 97 -9.24 4.10 4.06
N VAL A 98 -8.41 3.30 3.41
CA VAL A 98 -7.68 3.69 2.19
C VAL A 98 -8.19 2.82 1.04
N HIS A 99 -8.51 3.45 -0.08
CA HIS A 99 -8.88 2.77 -1.32
C HIS A 99 -7.90 3.13 -2.42
N GLN A 100 -7.27 2.12 -3.00
CA GLN A 100 -6.43 2.22 -4.19
C GLN A 100 -7.33 2.29 -5.44
N SER A 101 -7.87 3.48 -5.71
CA SER A 101 -9.02 3.66 -6.61
C SER A 101 -8.69 3.38 -8.06
N VAL A 102 -7.48 3.74 -8.51
CA VAL A 102 -7.02 3.54 -9.88
C VAL A 102 -5.51 3.32 -9.90
N GLU A 103 -5.07 2.34 -10.67
CA GLU A 103 -3.71 2.20 -11.15
C GLU A 103 -3.73 2.11 -12.68
N ALA A 104 -3.11 3.08 -13.36
CA ALA A 104 -2.76 2.97 -14.76
C ALA A 104 -1.29 2.59 -14.85
N PHE A 105 -0.95 1.53 -15.59
CA PHE A 105 0.41 1.01 -15.65
C PHE A 105 0.85 0.60 -17.04
N ARG A 106 2.18 0.58 -17.23
CA ARG A 106 2.86 0.02 -18.39
C ARG A 106 4.18 -0.59 -17.96
N THR A 107 4.36 -1.89 -18.20
CA THR A 107 5.59 -2.63 -17.95
C THR A 107 6.26 -3.04 -19.27
N THR A 108 7.57 -3.24 -19.26
CA THR A 108 8.27 -3.93 -20.35
C THR A 108 7.85 -5.40 -20.42
N THR A 109 8.08 -6.03 -21.57
CA THR A 109 7.86 -7.48 -21.74
C THR A 109 8.66 -8.29 -20.72
N ASP A 110 9.90 -7.92 -20.46
CA ASP A 110 10.77 -8.62 -19.51
C ASP A 110 10.19 -8.58 -18.08
N VAL A 111 9.73 -7.42 -17.63
CA VAL A 111 9.10 -7.28 -16.30
C VAL A 111 7.76 -8.03 -16.25
N ARG A 112 6.97 -7.98 -17.32
CA ARG A 112 5.72 -8.73 -17.43
C ARG A 112 5.96 -10.23 -17.30
N ASP A 113 6.91 -10.76 -18.05
CA ASP A 113 7.21 -12.18 -18.11
C ASP A 113 7.89 -12.67 -16.83
N LEU A 114 8.80 -11.88 -16.25
CA LEU A 114 9.41 -12.14 -14.95
C LEU A 114 8.36 -12.29 -13.83
N ARG A 115 7.29 -11.51 -13.90
CA ARG A 115 6.15 -11.60 -12.95
C ARG A 115 5.14 -12.67 -13.32
N ALA A 116 5.34 -13.40 -14.40
CA ALA A 116 4.37 -14.34 -14.97
C ALA A 116 2.96 -13.73 -15.11
N SER A 117 2.88 -12.43 -15.45
CA SER A 117 1.61 -11.75 -15.68
C SER A 117 0.81 -12.44 -16.78
N ARG A 118 -0.49 -12.61 -16.59
CA ARG A 118 -1.40 -13.12 -17.63
C ARG A 118 -1.97 -12.03 -18.54
N GLY A 119 -1.68 -10.78 -18.26
CA GLY A 119 -1.99 -9.64 -19.12
C GLY A 119 -0.98 -9.50 -20.26
N GLU A 120 -1.34 -9.90 -21.48
CA GLU A 120 -0.45 -9.96 -22.64
C GLU A 120 0.16 -8.59 -23.00
N SER A 121 -0.60 -7.53 -22.90
CA SER A 121 -0.18 -6.19 -23.31
C SER A 121 0.87 -5.55 -22.40
N GLY A 122 1.08 -6.06 -21.19
CA GLY A 122 1.92 -5.44 -20.17
C GLY A 122 1.45 -4.05 -19.74
N GLN A 123 0.24 -3.64 -20.10
CA GLN A 123 -0.34 -2.34 -19.74
C GLN A 123 -1.83 -2.47 -19.42
N GLY A 124 -2.34 -1.55 -18.61
CA GLY A 124 -3.75 -1.56 -18.26
C GLY A 124 -4.15 -0.48 -17.27
N ILE A 125 -5.43 -0.47 -16.95
CA ILE A 125 -6.02 0.34 -15.88
C ILE A 125 -6.82 -0.60 -15.00
N GLN A 126 -6.64 -0.49 -13.68
CA GLN A 126 -7.32 -1.34 -12.71
C GLN A 126 -7.57 -0.61 -11.40
N ALA A 127 -8.51 -1.09 -10.61
CA ALA A 127 -8.68 -0.72 -9.21
C ALA A 127 -7.88 -1.68 -8.33
N GLY A 128 -7.47 -1.21 -7.17
CA GLY A 128 -6.74 -2.01 -6.20
C GLY A 128 -7.57 -2.35 -4.95
N ASP A 129 -6.84 -2.62 -3.88
CA ASP A 129 -7.41 -3.07 -2.63
C ASP A 129 -8.02 -1.95 -1.78
N VAL A 130 -8.88 -2.35 -0.87
CA VAL A 130 -9.30 -1.53 0.26
C VAL A 130 -8.48 -1.93 1.48
N ILE A 131 -7.96 -0.93 2.19
CA ILE A 131 -7.20 -1.10 3.43
C ILE A 131 -8.00 -0.47 4.56
N VAL A 132 -8.17 -1.20 5.65
CA VAL A 132 -8.84 -0.71 6.85
C VAL A 132 -7.87 -0.75 8.03
N ASN A 133 -7.69 0.39 8.68
CA ASN A 133 -6.89 0.51 9.90
C ASN A 133 -7.78 0.92 11.07
N ILE A 134 -7.66 0.23 12.18
CA ILE A 134 -8.30 0.59 13.44
C ILE A 134 -7.19 0.77 14.46
N SER A 135 -6.98 2.01 14.92
CA SER A 135 -5.94 2.34 15.91
C SER A 135 -6.58 2.83 17.18
N HIS A 136 -6.31 2.18 18.29
CA HIS A 136 -6.80 2.55 19.60
C HIS A 136 -5.68 3.14 20.45
N ARG A 137 -5.88 4.36 20.99
CA ARG A 137 -4.91 5.02 21.84
C ARG A 137 -4.96 4.42 23.24
N LEU A 138 -3.87 3.73 23.61
CA LEU A 138 -3.71 3.05 24.91
C LEU A 138 -3.18 4.00 25.97
N TYR A 139 -2.30 4.93 25.58
CA TYR A 139 -1.62 5.84 26.49
C TYR A 139 -1.45 7.22 25.88
N GLU A 140 -1.59 8.25 26.70
CA GLU A 140 -1.29 9.65 26.39
C GLU A 140 -0.75 10.32 27.65
N ASN A 141 0.35 11.06 27.50
CA ASN A 141 0.90 11.95 28.54
C ASN A 141 1.38 13.23 27.88
N THR A 142 1.07 14.37 28.49
CA THR A 142 1.38 15.69 27.97
C THR A 142 2.25 16.52 28.93
N ASP A 143 2.68 15.98 30.07
CA ASP A 143 3.41 16.73 31.11
C ASP A 143 4.76 17.25 30.63
N ASP A 144 5.57 16.34 30.01
CA ASP A 144 6.92 16.65 29.50
C ASP A 144 6.98 16.64 27.97
N GLY A 145 5.96 17.12 27.31
CA GLY A 145 5.75 16.95 25.88
C GLY A 145 4.67 15.91 25.61
N THR A 146 4.38 15.65 24.35
CA THR A 146 3.36 14.66 23.99
C THR A 146 3.98 13.29 23.82
N LYS A 147 3.47 12.33 24.59
CA LYS A 147 3.81 10.89 24.45
C LYS A 147 2.52 10.13 24.23
N GLU A 148 2.44 9.37 23.16
CA GLU A 148 1.25 8.58 22.82
C GLU A 148 1.66 7.17 22.45
N VAL A 149 0.81 6.19 22.81
CA VAL A 149 0.93 4.80 22.37
C VAL A 149 -0.41 4.34 21.80
N TYR A 150 -0.38 3.80 20.61
CA TYR A 150 -1.53 3.20 19.93
C TYR A 150 -1.30 1.72 19.70
N PHE A 151 -2.37 0.93 19.73
CA PHE A 151 -2.42 -0.39 19.14
C PHE A 151 -3.23 -0.31 17.86
N THR A 152 -2.74 -0.87 16.77
CA THR A 152 -3.36 -0.83 15.45
C THR A 152 -3.59 -2.23 14.92
N THR A 153 -4.79 -2.46 14.40
CA THR A 153 -5.13 -3.57 13.53
C THR A 153 -5.25 -3.04 12.10
N HIS A 154 -4.57 -3.68 11.17
CA HIS A 154 -4.57 -3.36 9.74
C HIS A 154 -5.11 -4.55 8.95
N LEU A 155 -6.02 -4.30 8.02
CA LEU A 155 -6.58 -5.29 7.11
C LEU A 155 -6.45 -4.79 5.68
N LYS A 156 -5.83 -5.58 4.81
CA LYS A 156 -5.85 -5.44 3.35
C LYS A 156 -6.85 -6.45 2.78
N THR A 157 -7.75 -6.00 1.92
CA THR A 157 -8.64 -6.91 1.17
C THR A 157 -7.91 -7.62 0.04
N ALA A 158 -8.61 -8.55 -0.61
CA ALA A 158 -8.18 -9.24 -1.83
C ALA A 158 -8.99 -8.76 -3.05
N ALA A 159 -9.22 -7.46 -3.18
CA ALA A 159 -10.04 -6.88 -4.25
C ALA A 159 -9.24 -6.56 -5.52
N GLY A 160 -7.93 -6.34 -5.39
CA GLY A 160 -7.05 -6.04 -6.52
C GLY A 160 -6.84 -7.27 -7.42
N PRO A 161 -6.89 -7.10 -8.77
CA PRO A 161 -6.78 -8.22 -9.70
C PRO A 161 -5.33 -8.74 -9.80
N LEU A 162 -5.16 -10.07 -9.69
CA LEU A 162 -3.87 -10.73 -9.81
C LEU A 162 -3.39 -10.84 -11.27
N ASN A 163 -4.29 -10.90 -12.25
CA ASN A 163 -3.97 -11.22 -13.65
C ASN A 163 -2.85 -10.35 -14.26
N ASN A 164 -2.76 -9.09 -13.88
CA ASN A 164 -1.73 -8.19 -14.36
C ASN A 164 -0.44 -8.24 -13.50
N ALA A 165 -0.38 -9.14 -12.52
CA ALA A 165 0.74 -9.29 -11.59
C ALA A 165 1.17 -7.96 -10.95
N ARG A 166 0.20 -7.16 -10.46
CA ARG A 166 0.43 -5.87 -9.80
C ARG A 166 -0.20 -5.77 -8.42
N PHE A 167 -1.25 -6.55 -8.18
CA PHE A 167 -1.86 -6.76 -6.87
C PHE A 167 -1.84 -8.25 -6.55
N THR A 168 -2.07 -8.58 -5.29
CA THR A 168 -2.33 -9.95 -4.87
C THR A 168 -3.84 -10.12 -4.68
N ASP A 169 -4.37 -11.28 -5.03
CA ASP A 169 -5.74 -11.69 -4.69
C ASP A 169 -5.82 -12.29 -3.27
N ALA A 170 -4.83 -12.00 -2.44
CA ALA A 170 -4.70 -12.51 -1.09
C ALA A 170 -4.95 -11.40 -0.07
N PRO A 171 -5.74 -11.65 0.99
CA PRO A 171 -5.87 -10.73 2.10
C PRO A 171 -4.57 -10.68 2.92
N GLY A 172 -4.37 -9.55 3.61
CA GLY A 172 -3.27 -9.37 4.55
C GLY A 172 -3.74 -8.63 5.78
N TYR A 173 -3.17 -8.96 6.93
CA TYR A 173 -3.45 -8.28 8.19
C TYR A 173 -2.15 -8.02 8.95
N ALA A 174 -2.16 -6.93 9.71
CA ALA A 174 -1.06 -6.62 10.59
C ALA A 174 -1.57 -6.13 11.95
N PHE A 175 -0.75 -6.37 12.96
CA PHE A 175 -0.98 -5.92 14.32
C PHE A 175 0.29 -5.28 14.83
N PHE A 176 0.21 -4.02 15.27
CA PHE A 176 1.40 -3.31 15.70
C PHE A 176 1.09 -2.23 16.74
N PHE A 177 2.11 -1.91 17.52
CA PHE A 177 2.10 -0.75 18.39
C PHE A 177 2.77 0.42 17.68
N THR A 178 2.20 1.62 17.85
CA THR A 178 2.79 2.88 17.43
C THR A 178 3.10 3.72 18.65
N GLY A 179 4.38 4.06 18.84
CA GLY A 179 4.83 5.06 19.83
C GLY A 179 5.06 6.40 19.14
N ARG A 180 4.63 7.49 19.76
CA ARG A 180 4.86 8.87 19.30
C ARG A 180 5.41 9.69 20.45
N TRP A 181 6.39 10.48 20.15
CA TRP A 181 7.02 11.36 21.12
C TRP A 181 7.36 12.72 20.50
N ASN A 182 6.92 13.78 21.17
CA ASN A 182 7.29 15.16 20.89
C ASN A 182 7.83 15.77 22.17
N PRO A 183 9.15 16.02 22.28
CA PRO A 183 9.72 16.68 23.45
C PRO A 183 9.12 18.07 23.66
N LYS A 184 8.89 18.45 24.91
CA LYS A 184 8.35 19.77 25.29
C LYS A 184 9.22 20.90 24.71
N TYR A 185 8.56 21.93 24.22
CA TYR A 185 9.18 23.11 23.60
C TYR A 185 9.96 22.82 22.29
N THR A 186 9.82 21.66 21.71
CA THR A 186 10.43 21.37 20.41
C THR A 186 9.38 21.29 19.30
N ARG A 187 9.86 21.45 18.07
CA ARG A 187 9.06 21.22 16.85
C ARG A 187 9.43 19.88 16.19
N PHE A 188 10.00 18.99 16.98
CA PHE A 188 10.52 17.71 16.56
C PHE A 188 9.63 16.58 17.07
N TRP A 189 9.33 15.61 16.20
CA TRP A 189 8.56 14.42 16.52
C TRP A 189 9.33 13.18 16.10
N ILE A 190 9.31 12.17 16.93
CA ILE A 190 9.69 10.82 16.57
C ILE A 190 8.43 9.97 16.69
N SER A 191 8.19 9.15 15.67
CA SER A 191 7.14 8.14 15.70
C SER A 191 7.73 6.81 15.26
N THR A 192 7.37 5.74 15.95
CA THR A 192 7.85 4.39 15.62
C THR A 192 6.68 3.44 15.62
N ASN A 193 6.72 2.40 14.80
CA ASN A 193 5.88 1.25 15.02
C ASN A 193 6.69 -0.04 15.05
N ALA A 194 6.15 -1.04 15.73
CA ALA A 194 6.70 -2.39 15.77
C ALA A 194 5.55 -3.39 15.93
N GLY A 195 5.61 -4.47 15.17
CA GLY A 195 4.59 -5.50 15.19
C GLY A 195 4.87 -6.60 14.19
N PHE A 196 3.83 -7.26 13.75
CA PHE A 196 3.93 -8.29 12.73
C PHE A 196 2.79 -8.15 11.73
N GLN A 197 3.02 -8.64 10.53
CA GLN A 197 2.02 -8.77 9.50
C GLN A 197 1.92 -10.21 9.01
N VAL A 198 0.72 -10.59 8.64
CA VAL A 198 0.36 -11.90 8.13
C VAL A 198 -0.36 -11.71 6.81
N TYR A 199 0.00 -12.50 5.82
CA TYR A 199 -0.68 -12.50 4.52
C TYR A 199 -0.69 -13.90 3.94
N GLN A 200 -1.70 -14.15 3.12
CA GLN A 200 -1.79 -15.39 2.37
C GLN A 200 -0.84 -15.36 1.18
N THR A 201 -0.29 -16.52 0.85
CA THR A 201 0.54 -16.73 -0.33
C THR A 201 -0.16 -17.71 -1.27
N HIS A 202 0.32 -17.81 -2.50
CA HIS A 202 -0.15 -18.83 -3.45
C HIS A 202 0.72 -20.09 -3.44
N TRP A 203 1.66 -20.20 -2.51
CA TRP A 203 2.55 -21.35 -2.38
C TRP A 203 1.87 -22.47 -1.62
N VAL A 204 1.95 -23.68 -2.18
CA VAL A 204 1.34 -24.88 -1.55
C VAL A 204 2.01 -25.22 -0.22
N ASP A 205 3.34 -25.05 -0.17
CA ASP A 205 4.13 -25.40 1.02
C ASP A 205 4.03 -24.37 2.15
N TYR A 206 3.64 -23.13 1.83
CA TYR A 206 3.35 -22.08 2.82
C TYR A 206 2.17 -21.24 2.38
N PRO A 207 0.95 -21.68 2.65
CA PRO A 207 -0.27 -20.96 2.26
C PRO A 207 -0.42 -19.62 2.99
N GLN A 208 0.32 -19.43 4.06
CA GLN A 208 0.39 -18.20 4.85
C GLN A 208 1.85 -17.92 5.23
N ASN A 209 2.23 -16.66 5.22
CA ASN A 209 3.51 -16.21 5.74
C ASN A 209 3.31 -15.02 6.68
N ASP A 210 4.26 -14.82 7.59
CA ASP A 210 4.25 -13.75 8.58
C ASP A 210 5.66 -13.18 8.74
N GLY A 211 5.71 -11.91 9.08
CA GLY A 211 6.98 -11.20 9.23
C GLY A 211 6.87 -10.06 10.23
N PHE A 212 7.97 -9.74 10.88
CA PHE A 212 8.06 -8.55 11.71
C PHE A 212 8.07 -7.30 10.86
N LEU A 213 7.32 -6.28 11.28
CA LEU A 213 7.32 -4.97 10.67
C LEU A 213 7.81 -3.90 11.64
N GLY A 214 8.42 -2.87 11.10
CA GLY A 214 8.88 -1.71 11.86
C GLY A 214 8.99 -0.47 11.01
N ASN A 215 8.68 0.67 11.62
CA ASN A 215 8.85 2.00 11.03
C ASN A 215 9.52 2.92 12.04
N VAL A 216 10.30 3.86 11.50
CA VAL A 216 10.75 5.05 12.23
C VAL A 216 10.48 6.28 11.36
N LEU A 217 9.71 7.21 11.87
CA LEU A 217 9.42 8.50 11.26
C LEU A 217 9.96 9.62 12.12
N ILE A 218 10.76 10.48 11.52
CA ILE A 218 11.23 11.73 12.10
C ILE A 218 10.52 12.89 11.40
N THR A 219 9.97 13.79 12.18
CA THR A 219 9.29 15.00 11.69
C THR A 219 9.89 16.24 12.33
N GLN A 220 10.29 17.21 11.52
CA GLN A 220 10.67 18.54 11.96
C GLN A 220 9.63 19.54 11.43
N ARG A 221 8.98 20.27 12.35
CA ARG A 221 8.10 21.38 12.02
C ARG A 221 8.90 22.67 11.91
N MET A 222 8.63 23.43 10.87
CA MET A 222 9.21 24.76 10.63
C MET A 222 8.16 25.84 10.77
N ASP A 223 8.59 27.10 10.66
CA ASP A 223 7.68 28.22 10.57
C ASP A 223 6.80 28.16 9.30
N HIS A 224 5.76 28.97 9.26
CA HIS A 224 4.83 29.03 8.13
C HIS A 224 4.09 27.73 7.80
N GLY A 225 3.98 26.78 8.78
CA GLY A 225 3.24 25.53 8.62
C GLY A 225 3.90 24.50 7.73
N ILE A 226 5.21 24.61 7.52
CA ILE A 226 6.00 23.62 6.77
C ILE A 226 6.44 22.49 7.69
N GLY A 227 6.40 21.26 7.20
CA GLY A 227 6.96 20.07 7.85
C GLY A 227 7.92 19.33 6.94
N LEU A 228 9.02 18.86 7.50
CA LEU A 228 9.96 17.94 6.83
C LEU A 228 9.87 16.60 7.52
N HIS A 229 9.87 15.52 6.73
CA HIS A 229 9.74 14.16 7.24
C HIS A 229 10.73 13.23 6.58
N ALA A 230 11.30 12.32 7.38
CA ALA A 230 12.09 11.20 6.91
C ALA A 230 11.55 9.93 7.59
N GLU A 231 11.15 8.93 6.80
CA GLU A 231 10.60 7.68 7.30
C GLU A 231 11.35 6.50 6.69
N LEU A 232 11.76 5.57 7.54
CA LEU A 232 12.27 4.26 7.15
C LEU A 232 11.23 3.20 7.54
N LYS A 233 10.75 2.44 6.55
CA LYS A 233 9.84 1.32 6.73
C LYS A 233 10.54 0.03 6.40
N THR A 234 10.22 -1.02 7.14
CA THR A 234 10.77 -2.35 6.89
C THR A 234 9.83 -3.45 7.36
N PHE A 235 9.95 -4.62 6.75
CA PHE A 235 9.43 -5.86 7.29
C PHE A 235 10.32 -7.04 6.90
N THR A 236 10.14 -8.19 7.53
CA THR A 236 10.94 -9.41 7.31
C THR A 236 10.05 -10.61 7.08
N GLY A 237 10.59 -11.63 6.44
CA GLY A 237 9.96 -12.95 6.42
C GLY A 237 8.96 -13.19 5.31
N TYR A 238 9.04 -12.45 4.20
CA TYR A 238 8.07 -12.64 3.12
C TYR A 238 8.18 -14.01 2.43
N PHE A 239 9.39 -14.48 2.14
CA PHE A 239 9.62 -15.72 1.38
C PHE A 239 10.37 -16.83 2.07
N ARG A 240 10.84 -16.68 3.27
CA ARG A 240 11.81 -17.57 3.94
C ARG A 240 13.16 -17.67 3.23
N ASP A 241 13.46 -16.79 2.30
CA ASP A 241 14.74 -16.70 1.60
C ASP A 241 15.66 -15.60 2.14
N GLY A 242 15.26 -15.00 3.25
CA GLY A 242 16.00 -13.93 3.91
C GLY A 242 15.65 -12.54 3.37
N ASP A 243 14.54 -12.39 2.65
CA ASP A 243 14.06 -11.12 2.17
C ASP A 243 13.79 -10.12 3.31
N TRP A 244 14.25 -8.90 3.09
CA TRP A 244 14.14 -7.84 4.07
C TRP A 244 13.86 -6.48 3.39
N PRO A 245 12.63 -6.24 2.94
CA PRO A 245 12.25 -5.00 2.30
C PRO A 245 12.50 -3.78 3.17
N ARG A 246 13.15 -2.77 2.59
CA ARG A 246 13.42 -1.48 3.22
C ARG A 246 13.03 -0.36 2.28
N ILE A 247 12.28 0.60 2.80
CA ILE A 247 11.73 1.71 2.04
C ILE A 247 12.06 3.01 2.76
N LEU A 248 12.67 3.95 2.05
CA LEU A 248 12.89 5.31 2.50
C LEU A 248 11.83 6.23 1.90
N ASN A 249 11.14 6.98 2.75
CA ASN A 249 10.28 8.09 2.36
C ASN A 249 10.87 9.40 2.83
N LEU A 250 11.01 10.36 1.93
CA LEU A 250 11.34 11.75 2.27
C LEU A 250 10.19 12.62 1.81
N SER A 251 9.66 13.46 2.70
CA SER A 251 8.54 14.32 2.33
C SER A 251 8.61 15.72 2.95
N ILE A 252 8.00 16.64 2.25
CA ILE A 252 7.71 17.99 2.71
C ILE A 252 6.20 18.19 2.70
N ASP A 253 5.67 18.76 3.76
CA ASP A 253 4.27 19.17 3.83
C ASP A 253 4.11 20.66 4.10
N ARG A 254 2.95 21.17 3.71
CA ARG A 254 2.48 22.50 4.08
C ARG A 254 1.06 22.43 4.61
N ASN A 255 0.86 22.97 5.80
CA ASN A 255 -0.45 23.11 6.44
C ASN A 255 -1.02 24.51 6.13
N PHE A 256 -2.26 24.55 5.63
CA PHE A 256 -2.97 25.78 5.25
C PHE A 256 -4.00 26.12 6.32
N GLY A 257 -3.53 26.76 7.41
CA GLY A 257 -4.38 27.28 8.48
C GLY A 257 -5.19 26.22 9.23
N GLY A 258 -4.69 24.97 9.30
CA GLY A 258 -5.36 23.84 9.95
C GLY A 258 -6.57 23.27 9.20
N LYS A 259 -6.93 23.82 8.05
CA LYS A 259 -8.06 23.33 7.24
C LYS A 259 -7.66 22.28 6.21
N SER A 260 -6.45 22.40 5.67
CA SER A 260 -5.93 21.43 4.71
C SER A 260 -4.41 21.33 4.82
N ARG A 261 -3.88 20.24 4.26
CA ARG A 261 -2.44 19.95 4.16
C ARG A 261 -2.13 19.37 2.80
N SER A 262 -1.07 19.84 2.17
CA SER A 262 -0.50 19.18 0.99
C SER A 262 0.84 18.57 1.33
N VAL A 263 1.11 17.39 0.82
CA VAL A 263 2.35 16.64 1.03
C VAL A 263 2.94 16.29 -0.33
N LEU A 264 4.21 16.58 -0.53
CA LEU A 264 5.02 16.04 -1.62
C LEU A 264 5.98 15.02 -1.01
N GLN A 265 5.98 13.79 -1.52
CA GLN A 265 6.80 12.70 -1.00
C GLN A 265 7.56 12.02 -2.14
N TRP A 266 8.82 11.73 -1.88
CA TRP A 266 9.63 10.80 -2.66
C TRP A 266 9.80 9.50 -1.88
N THR A 267 9.50 8.40 -2.57
CA THR A 267 9.67 7.03 -2.04
C THR A 267 10.78 6.33 -2.82
N LYS A 268 11.67 5.66 -2.10
CA LYS A 268 12.77 4.87 -2.65
C LYS A 268 12.87 3.53 -1.92
N GLY A 269 12.78 2.45 -2.67
CA GLY A 269 13.17 1.13 -2.19
C GLY A 269 14.69 1.04 -2.08
N LEU A 270 15.16 0.60 -0.93
CA LEU A 270 16.59 0.44 -0.62
C LEU A 270 17.03 -1.02 -0.76
N ASN A 271 16.17 -1.96 -0.37
CA ASN A 271 16.44 -3.39 -0.40
C ASN A 271 15.12 -4.13 -0.63
N ASP A 272 15.10 -5.18 -1.44
CA ASP A 272 13.98 -6.09 -1.72
C ASP A 272 12.63 -5.40 -2.04
N TYR A 273 12.65 -4.12 -2.36
CA TYR A 273 11.51 -3.33 -2.80
C TYR A 273 11.91 -2.55 -4.06
N PRO A 274 11.51 -3.02 -5.25
CA PRO A 274 12.06 -2.52 -6.51
C PRO A 274 11.44 -1.21 -7.01
N PHE A 275 10.66 -0.50 -6.19
CA PHE A 275 9.92 0.68 -6.63
C PHE A 275 10.55 1.99 -6.16
N SER A 276 10.43 3.01 -7.01
CA SER A 276 10.72 4.41 -6.68
C SER A 276 9.70 5.30 -7.35
N PHE A 277 9.10 6.22 -6.59
CA PHE A 277 8.04 7.07 -7.10
C PHE A 277 7.94 8.41 -6.36
N LEU A 278 7.31 9.38 -7.00
CA LEU A 278 6.84 10.61 -6.38
C LEU A 278 5.35 10.52 -6.10
N SER A 279 4.92 11.13 -5.00
CA SER A 279 3.50 11.28 -4.67
C SER A 279 3.16 12.69 -4.23
N VAL A 280 1.97 13.13 -4.59
CA VAL A 280 1.36 14.36 -4.10
C VAL A 280 0.05 13.98 -3.41
N THR A 281 -0.09 14.34 -2.14
CA THR A 281 -1.29 14.11 -1.35
C THR A 281 -1.89 15.44 -0.94
N HIS A 282 -3.19 15.59 -1.10
CA HIS A 282 -3.95 16.70 -0.53
C HIS A 282 -4.95 16.16 0.50
N MET A 283 -4.93 16.73 1.70
CA MET A 283 -5.75 16.33 2.84
C MET A 283 -6.61 17.52 3.26
N ILE A 284 -7.88 17.27 3.52
CA ILE A 284 -8.85 18.22 4.04
C ILE A 284 -9.29 17.73 5.42
N PHE A 285 -9.11 18.56 6.45
CA PHE A 285 -9.59 18.28 7.80
C PHE A 285 -11.09 18.57 7.89
N LEU A 286 -11.84 17.61 8.39
CA LEU A 286 -13.30 17.69 8.51
C LEU A 286 -13.72 18.31 9.82
N ASP A 287 -12.85 18.29 10.83
CA ASP A 287 -13.06 18.96 12.10
C ASP A 287 -12.60 20.42 12.01
N GLN A 288 -13.32 21.31 12.68
CA GLN A 288 -12.81 22.66 12.89
C GLN A 288 -11.54 22.55 13.77
N PRO A 289 -10.46 23.26 13.43
CA PRO A 289 -9.28 23.25 14.28
C PRO A 289 -9.70 23.71 15.69
N VAL A 290 -9.48 22.83 16.67
CA VAL A 290 -9.60 23.21 18.07
C VAL A 290 -8.65 24.41 18.26
N LYS A 291 -9.20 25.60 18.51
CA LYS A 291 -8.39 26.78 18.81
C LYS A 291 -7.52 26.40 20.00
N SER A 292 -6.20 26.29 19.79
CA SER A 292 -5.28 26.14 20.93
C SER A 292 -5.59 27.25 21.92
N PRO A 293 -5.74 26.95 23.20
CA PRO A 293 -5.85 27.99 24.21
C PRO A 293 -4.61 28.90 24.11
N LYS A 294 -4.85 30.19 24.06
CA LYS A 294 -3.79 31.21 23.99
C LYS A 294 -2.91 31.19 25.22
#